data_3219ad888476e410d0c7c272db95dbc7
#
_entry.id   3219ad888476e410d0c7c272db95dbc7
#
_cell.length_a   1.000
_cell.length_b   1.000
_cell.length_c   1.000
_cell.angle_alpha   90.00
_cell.angle_beta   90.00
_cell.angle_gamma   90.00
#
_symmetry.space_group_name_H-M   'P 1'
#
loop_
_entity.id
_entity.type
_entity.pdbx_description
1 polymer ?
#
loop_
_entity_poly.entity_id
_entity_poly.type
_entity_poly.pdbx_seq_one_letter_code
_entity_poly.pdbx_strand_id
1 'polypeptide(L)'
;MKKFINKPEHLVDELLEGLALAFPNKIKAASPGIIARQQSKPANKVRLITLGGSGHEPGLSGFVGEGMLDYSVVGGIFAAPGAPKCVEAIRNACAGGSSALMIVLNHAGDVLSANIAMEIAQHEHLDIKAVTTHDDISGGSDPMDRRGLVGFLPVYKVAGAAAERGHSLDECMAVAVRMEKNTRTLSVATRTATHPSTGAPIFDLGEDEMEIGMGQHGEAGTGRMQLQSADRTAEVMLNMLLDHLTVAKGEELLVIVNGAGATTLMELLIVFRRVAQILESKGIRLARSAVGEFITTQEQAGFQMMIARMDQQLIDLWDAPANTPYFVQA
;
A
#
# COMPACT_ATOMS: atom_id res chain seq x y z
N MET A 1 15.89 12.50 19.96
CA MET A 1 15.37 12.33 18.59
C MET A 1 15.50 13.64 17.82
N LYS A 2 15.98 13.62 16.57
CA LYS A 2 16.06 14.81 15.71
C LYS A 2 15.11 14.64 14.54
N LYS A 3 13.87 15.13 14.65
CA LYS A 3 12.84 15.13 13.60
C LYS A 3 12.23 16.54 13.47
N PHE A 4 11.81 16.93 12.29
CA PHE A 4 11.12 18.18 12.03
C PHE A 4 9.62 18.01 12.38
N ILE A 5 9.32 17.99 13.66
CA ILE A 5 7.97 17.87 14.22
C ILE A 5 7.76 18.94 15.29
N ASN A 6 6.51 19.30 15.53
CA ASN A 6 6.13 20.16 16.66
C ASN A 6 5.84 19.28 17.90
N LYS A 7 4.59 19.14 18.28
CA LYS A 7 4.18 18.31 19.40
C LYS A 7 3.69 16.95 18.95
N PRO A 8 4.06 15.85 19.62
CA PRO A 8 3.62 14.50 19.25
C PRO A 8 2.10 14.34 19.12
N GLU A 9 1.33 15.03 19.96
CA GLU A 9 -0.13 14.99 19.96
C GLU A 9 -0.78 15.64 18.72
N HIS A 10 -0.06 16.47 17.97
CA HIS A 10 -0.54 17.18 16.79
C HIS A 10 -0.01 16.60 15.47
N LEU A 11 0.83 15.58 15.51
CA LEU A 11 1.54 15.03 14.34
C LEU A 11 0.61 14.70 13.18
N VAL A 12 -0.48 14.00 13.45
CA VAL A 12 -1.40 13.54 12.40
C VAL A 12 -2.21 14.70 11.82
N ASP A 13 -2.71 15.59 12.67
CA ASP A 13 -3.50 16.74 12.23
C ASP A 13 -2.65 17.68 11.37
N GLU A 14 -1.41 18.00 11.81
CA GLU A 14 -0.47 18.85 11.07
C GLU A 14 -0.02 18.19 9.75
N LEU A 15 0.18 16.86 9.74
CA LEU A 15 0.47 16.10 8.52
C LEU A 15 -0.64 16.23 7.50
N LEU A 16 -1.90 16.00 7.91
CA LEU A 16 -3.04 16.02 7.00
C LEU A 16 -3.37 17.43 6.51
N GLU A 17 -3.19 18.45 7.35
CA GLU A 17 -3.27 19.84 6.96
C GLU A 17 -2.19 20.17 5.91
N GLY A 18 -0.94 19.80 6.17
CA GLY A 18 0.18 20.00 5.25
C GLY A 18 -0.05 19.32 3.90
N LEU A 19 -0.56 18.07 3.93
CA LEU A 19 -0.86 17.32 2.72
C LEU A 19 -1.97 18.01 1.88
N ALA A 20 -3.05 18.45 2.53
CA ALA A 20 -4.15 19.14 1.83
C ALA A 20 -3.72 20.50 1.27
N LEU A 21 -2.87 21.23 1.99
CA LEU A 21 -2.32 22.52 1.53
C LEU A 21 -1.33 22.34 0.38
N ALA A 22 -0.55 21.28 0.37
CA ALA A 22 0.42 21.00 -0.70
C ALA A 22 -0.26 20.57 -2.03
N PHE A 23 -1.43 19.94 -1.97
CA PHE A 23 -2.13 19.39 -3.14
C PHE A 23 -3.59 19.83 -3.25
N PRO A 24 -3.92 21.14 -3.17
CA PRO A 24 -5.29 21.64 -3.05
C PRO A 24 -6.18 21.34 -4.27
N ASN A 25 -5.57 21.08 -5.43
CA ASN A 25 -6.30 20.73 -6.66
C ASN A 25 -6.62 19.23 -6.76
N LYS A 26 -6.02 18.39 -5.91
CA LYS A 26 -6.19 16.92 -5.95
C LYS A 26 -7.03 16.40 -4.79
N ILE A 27 -6.78 16.94 -3.59
CA ILE A 27 -7.36 16.42 -2.33
C ILE A 27 -7.83 17.56 -1.41
N LYS A 28 -8.64 17.16 -0.43
CA LYS A 28 -9.09 18.01 0.69
C LYS A 28 -9.24 17.21 1.97
N ALA A 29 -9.14 17.85 3.12
CA ALA A 29 -9.61 17.30 4.38
C ALA A 29 -11.15 17.34 4.39
N ALA A 30 -11.79 16.18 4.38
CA ALA A 30 -13.26 16.09 4.43
C ALA A 30 -13.79 16.28 5.85
N SER A 31 -13.07 15.71 6.83
CA SER A 31 -13.26 15.87 8.27
C SER A 31 -11.96 15.49 8.99
N PRO A 32 -11.84 15.67 10.31
CA PRO A 32 -10.64 15.26 11.05
C PRO A 32 -10.31 13.79 10.84
N GLY A 33 -9.12 13.51 10.29
CA GLY A 33 -8.65 12.16 9.98
C GLY A 33 -9.25 11.53 8.72
N ILE A 34 -9.91 12.29 7.84
CA ILE A 34 -10.41 11.80 6.55
C ILE A 34 -9.94 12.71 5.43
N ILE A 35 -9.11 12.16 4.55
CA ILE A 35 -8.72 12.80 3.28
C ILE A 35 -9.64 12.31 2.17
N ALA A 36 -10.14 13.24 1.36
CA ALA A 36 -10.98 12.94 0.19
C ALA A 36 -10.41 13.58 -1.06
N ARG A 37 -10.72 13.01 -2.22
CA ARG A 37 -10.38 13.67 -3.49
C ARG A 37 -11.13 15.00 -3.61
N GLN A 38 -10.50 15.98 -4.26
CA GLN A 38 -11.04 17.35 -4.38
C GLN A 38 -12.36 17.37 -5.15
N GLN A 39 -12.41 16.67 -6.29
CA GLN A 39 -13.62 16.53 -7.09
C GLN A 39 -14.21 15.14 -6.90
N SER A 40 -15.40 15.06 -6.33
CA SER A 40 -16.10 13.78 -6.14
C SER A 40 -16.48 13.16 -7.48
N LYS A 41 -16.42 11.84 -7.58
CA LYS A 41 -16.96 11.09 -8.72
C LYS A 41 -18.48 11.31 -8.85
N PRO A 42 -19.02 11.21 -10.08
CA PRO A 42 -20.46 11.10 -10.28
C PRO A 42 -21.08 9.97 -9.45
N ALA A 43 -22.34 10.12 -9.04
CA ALA A 43 -23.02 9.17 -8.16
C ALA A 43 -23.16 7.75 -8.75
N ASN A 44 -23.10 7.60 -10.06
CA ASN A 44 -23.16 6.31 -10.74
C ASN A 44 -21.82 5.57 -10.85
N LYS A 45 -20.73 6.11 -10.24
CA LYS A 45 -19.42 5.47 -10.22
C LYS A 45 -19.08 4.99 -8.82
N VAL A 46 -18.43 3.82 -8.76
CA VAL A 46 -17.90 3.25 -7.51
C VAL A 46 -16.85 4.15 -6.90
N ARG A 47 -16.93 4.38 -5.58
CA ARG A 47 -15.95 5.14 -4.80
C ARG A 47 -15.06 4.21 -4.00
N LEU A 48 -13.75 4.47 -4.02
CA LEU A 48 -12.77 3.65 -3.32
C LEU A 48 -12.38 4.28 -1.99
N ILE A 49 -12.36 3.46 -0.95
CA ILE A 49 -12.00 3.84 0.42
C ILE A 49 -10.85 2.97 0.88
N THR A 50 -9.91 3.56 1.62
CA THR A 50 -8.91 2.83 2.41
C THR A 50 -8.87 3.36 3.84
N LEU A 51 -8.20 2.62 4.72
CA LEU A 51 -7.91 3.03 6.10
C LEU A 51 -6.53 2.52 6.51
N GLY A 52 -5.91 3.20 7.45
CA GLY A 52 -4.62 2.79 8.01
C GLY A 52 -3.99 3.85 8.89
N GLY A 53 -2.90 3.49 9.55
CA GLY A 53 -2.12 4.38 10.41
C GLY A 53 -1.33 5.42 9.63
N SER A 54 -0.96 6.50 10.32
CA SER A 54 0.05 7.46 9.87
C SER A 54 1.47 6.94 10.17
N GLY A 55 2.48 7.56 9.60
CA GLY A 55 3.89 7.16 9.76
C GLY A 55 4.41 6.32 8.60
N HIS A 56 3.58 6.13 7.59
CA HIS A 56 3.84 5.34 6.40
C HIS A 56 3.85 6.16 5.10
N GLU A 57 3.89 7.48 5.19
CA GLU A 57 3.76 8.38 4.06
C GLU A 57 4.74 8.05 2.90
N PRO A 58 4.28 8.18 1.65
CA PRO A 58 3.03 8.72 1.15
C PRO A 58 1.81 7.77 1.30
N GLY A 59 2.02 6.50 1.70
CA GLY A 59 0.91 5.58 1.98
C GLY A 59 0.08 6.05 3.19
N LEU A 60 -1.23 6.07 3.16
CA LEU A 60 -2.16 5.65 2.12
C LEU A 60 -2.79 6.87 1.43
N SER A 61 -2.82 8.01 2.14
CA SER A 61 -3.52 9.24 1.73
C SER A 61 -2.91 9.90 0.49
N GLY A 62 -1.63 9.66 0.21
CA GLY A 62 -0.96 10.13 -0.98
C GLY A 62 -1.51 9.57 -2.30
N PHE A 63 -2.35 8.54 -2.23
CA PHE A 63 -2.98 7.90 -3.38
C PHE A 63 -4.46 8.24 -3.53
N VAL A 64 -4.95 9.22 -2.78
CA VAL A 64 -6.29 9.79 -2.96
C VAL A 64 -6.27 10.74 -4.15
N GLY A 65 -7.14 10.49 -5.14
CA GLY A 65 -7.25 11.30 -6.35
C GLY A 65 -7.83 10.54 -7.52
N GLU A 66 -7.79 11.15 -8.68
CA GLU A 66 -8.33 10.57 -9.91
C GLU A 66 -7.58 9.29 -10.30
N GLY A 67 -8.32 8.26 -10.71
CA GLY A 67 -7.78 6.96 -11.15
C GLY A 67 -7.36 6.03 -10.01
N MET A 68 -7.48 6.45 -8.75
CA MET A 68 -7.15 5.66 -7.55
C MET A 68 -8.22 5.80 -6.46
N LEU A 69 -7.86 6.23 -5.24
CA LEU A 69 -8.77 6.32 -4.10
C LEU A 69 -9.65 7.58 -4.13
N ASP A 70 -10.85 7.48 -3.55
CA ASP A 70 -11.73 8.62 -3.28
C ASP A 70 -11.59 9.11 -1.83
N TYR A 71 -11.35 8.18 -0.88
CA TYR A 71 -11.20 8.48 0.55
C TYR A 71 -10.08 7.67 1.18
N SER A 72 -9.37 8.29 2.11
CA SER A 72 -8.45 7.63 3.04
C SER A 72 -8.82 8.00 4.47
N VAL A 73 -9.05 7.00 5.33
CA VAL A 73 -9.32 7.17 6.75
C VAL A 73 -8.03 6.95 7.51
N VAL A 74 -7.59 7.99 8.23
CA VAL A 74 -6.24 8.07 8.80
C VAL A 74 -6.29 7.89 10.31
N GLY A 75 -5.51 6.93 10.79
CA GLY A 75 -5.29 6.66 12.21
C GLY A 75 -4.10 7.39 12.82
N GLY A 76 -3.79 7.08 14.06
CA GLY A 76 -2.60 7.55 14.75
C GLY A 76 -1.31 7.00 14.13
N ILE A 77 -0.15 7.42 14.68
CA ILE A 77 1.14 6.89 14.23
C ILE A 77 1.18 5.37 14.47
N PHE A 78 1.34 4.59 13.39
CA PHE A 78 1.36 3.12 13.40
C PHE A 78 0.13 2.48 14.06
N ALA A 79 -1.01 3.16 14.02
CA ALA A 79 -2.25 2.70 14.64
C ALA A 79 -3.45 2.91 13.72
N ALA A 80 -4.31 1.89 13.63
CA ALA A 80 -5.53 1.94 12.83
C ALA A 80 -6.49 3.06 13.29
N PRO A 81 -7.27 3.67 12.37
CA PRO A 81 -8.34 4.58 12.75
C PRO A 81 -9.47 3.84 13.46
N GLY A 82 -10.21 4.53 14.32
CA GLY A 82 -11.40 3.95 14.96
C GLY A 82 -12.54 3.71 13.97
N ALA A 83 -13.33 2.66 14.20
CA ALA A 83 -14.47 2.30 13.36
C ALA A 83 -15.48 3.44 13.11
N PRO A 84 -15.79 4.36 14.05
CA PRO A 84 -16.69 5.49 13.77
C PRO A 84 -16.23 6.38 12.63
N LYS A 85 -14.91 6.62 12.46
CA LYS A 85 -14.36 7.38 11.33
C LYS A 85 -14.50 6.60 10.01
N CYS A 86 -14.31 5.29 10.05
CA CYS A 86 -14.52 4.43 8.89
C CYS A 86 -15.98 4.47 8.43
N VAL A 87 -16.94 4.42 9.36
CA VAL A 87 -18.37 4.55 9.07
C VAL A 87 -18.70 5.90 8.45
N GLU A 88 -18.12 6.99 8.96
CA GLU A 88 -18.29 8.33 8.39
C GLU A 88 -17.81 8.37 6.92
N ALA A 89 -16.63 7.82 6.62
CA ALA A 89 -16.11 7.75 5.27
C ALA A 89 -16.99 6.90 4.35
N ILE A 90 -17.53 5.77 4.84
CA ILE A 90 -18.46 4.91 4.10
C ILE A 90 -19.75 5.68 3.77
N ARG A 91 -20.35 6.36 4.74
CA ARG A 91 -21.56 7.19 4.51
C ARG A 91 -21.31 8.27 3.48
N ASN A 92 -20.16 8.95 3.54
CA ASN A 92 -19.76 9.94 2.55
C ASN A 92 -19.56 9.33 1.17
N ALA A 93 -18.96 8.15 1.08
CA ALA A 93 -18.74 7.45 -0.17
C ALA A 93 -20.05 6.92 -0.79
N CYS A 94 -20.98 6.45 0.02
CA CYS A 94 -22.29 5.93 -0.44
C CYS A 94 -23.36 7.03 -0.58
N ALA A 95 -23.03 8.29 -0.30
CA ALA A 95 -23.99 9.40 -0.40
C ALA A 95 -24.55 9.53 -1.83
N GLY A 96 -25.87 9.79 -1.91
CA GLY A 96 -26.58 9.93 -3.18
C GLY A 96 -26.83 8.59 -3.92
N GLY A 97 -26.77 7.47 -3.19
CA GLY A 97 -26.98 6.13 -3.76
C GLY A 97 -25.78 5.56 -4.52
N SER A 98 -24.59 6.11 -4.29
CA SER A 98 -23.33 5.56 -4.84
C SER A 98 -22.96 4.26 -4.16
N SER A 99 -22.22 3.40 -4.86
CA SER A 99 -21.60 2.21 -4.31
C SER A 99 -20.15 2.49 -3.89
N ALA A 100 -19.61 1.73 -2.93
CA ALA A 100 -18.23 1.86 -2.50
C ALA A 100 -17.48 0.52 -2.44
N LEU A 101 -16.17 0.58 -2.67
CA LEU A 101 -15.24 -0.53 -2.45
C LEU A 101 -14.20 -0.11 -1.42
N MET A 102 -14.14 -0.81 -0.29
CA MET A 102 -13.11 -0.61 0.72
C MET A 102 -11.94 -1.56 0.48
N ILE A 103 -10.72 -1.03 0.47
CA ILE A 103 -9.49 -1.81 0.32
C ILE A 103 -8.71 -1.69 1.63
N VAL A 104 -8.49 -2.82 2.29
CA VAL A 104 -7.93 -2.93 3.65
C VAL A 104 -6.60 -3.66 3.58
N LEU A 105 -5.55 -3.10 4.18
CA LEU A 105 -4.32 -3.84 4.40
C LEU A 105 -4.53 -4.80 5.58
N ASN A 106 -4.07 -6.05 5.46
CA ASN A 106 -4.26 -7.05 6.51
C ASN A 106 -3.33 -6.78 7.71
N HIS A 107 -3.72 -5.81 8.51
CA HIS A 107 -3.19 -5.56 9.86
C HIS A 107 -4.34 -5.64 10.85
N ALA A 108 -4.13 -6.27 12.00
CA ALA A 108 -5.20 -6.63 12.94
C ALA A 108 -6.12 -5.45 13.32
N GLY A 109 -5.54 -4.26 13.58
CA GLY A 109 -6.31 -3.06 13.92
C GLY A 109 -7.16 -2.55 12.77
N ASP A 110 -6.62 -2.55 11.54
CA ASP A 110 -7.32 -2.09 10.34
C ASP A 110 -8.47 -3.04 9.99
N VAL A 111 -8.22 -4.34 10.02
CA VAL A 111 -9.25 -5.38 9.79
C VAL A 111 -10.37 -5.29 10.83
N LEU A 112 -10.04 -5.11 12.11
CA LEU A 112 -11.05 -4.95 13.17
C LEU A 112 -11.93 -3.71 12.93
N SER A 113 -11.32 -2.56 12.65
CA SER A 113 -12.05 -1.31 12.40
C SER A 113 -12.90 -1.40 11.14
N ALA A 114 -12.36 -2.01 10.07
CA ALA A 114 -13.11 -2.25 8.84
C ALA A 114 -14.31 -3.17 9.06
N ASN A 115 -14.15 -4.30 9.76
CA ASN A 115 -15.23 -5.25 10.01
C ASN A 115 -16.39 -4.60 10.79
N ILE A 116 -16.09 -3.87 11.87
CA ILE A 116 -17.12 -3.14 12.63
C ILE A 116 -17.83 -2.11 11.74
N ALA A 117 -17.08 -1.37 10.93
CA ALA A 117 -17.65 -0.37 10.02
C ALA A 117 -18.52 -1.01 8.93
N MET A 118 -18.12 -2.17 8.41
CA MET A 118 -18.89 -2.94 7.41
C MET A 118 -20.19 -3.49 7.99
N GLU A 119 -20.20 -3.98 9.24
CA GLU A 119 -21.44 -4.41 9.93
C GLU A 119 -22.43 -3.26 10.06
N ILE A 120 -21.96 -2.07 10.48
CA ILE A 120 -22.82 -0.89 10.59
C ILE A 120 -23.35 -0.49 9.22
N ALA A 121 -22.50 -0.46 8.19
CA ALA A 121 -22.89 -0.14 6.82
C ALA A 121 -23.96 -1.11 6.28
N GLN A 122 -23.86 -2.39 6.62
CA GLN A 122 -24.86 -3.41 6.24
C GLN A 122 -26.21 -3.13 6.92
N HIS A 123 -26.22 -2.77 8.22
CA HIS A 123 -27.44 -2.37 8.93
C HIS A 123 -28.07 -1.10 8.36
N GLU A 124 -27.27 -0.21 7.80
CA GLU A 124 -27.72 1.01 7.14
C GLU A 124 -28.08 0.80 5.66
N HIS A 125 -28.02 -0.43 5.16
CA HIS A 125 -28.28 -0.79 3.76
C HIS A 125 -27.43 -0.03 2.75
N LEU A 126 -26.18 0.32 3.10
CA LEU A 126 -25.24 0.96 2.21
C LEU A 126 -24.64 -0.07 1.25
N ASP A 127 -24.51 0.29 -0.04
CA ASP A 127 -23.95 -0.59 -1.07
C ASP A 127 -22.41 -0.52 -1.06
N ILE A 128 -21.81 -1.37 -0.23
CA ILE A 128 -20.36 -1.44 -0.05
C ILE A 128 -19.86 -2.87 -0.01
N LYS A 129 -18.67 -3.09 -0.59
CA LYS A 129 -17.88 -4.31 -0.48
C LYS A 129 -16.50 -4.00 0.05
N ALA A 130 -15.79 -5.02 0.54
CA ALA A 130 -14.42 -4.88 1.01
C ALA A 130 -13.51 -5.97 0.44
N VAL A 131 -12.27 -5.62 0.14
CA VAL A 131 -11.19 -6.54 -0.17
C VAL A 131 -10.02 -6.27 0.76
N THR A 132 -9.40 -7.35 1.27
CA THR A 132 -8.20 -7.26 2.13
C THR A 132 -6.98 -7.73 1.34
N THR A 133 -5.84 -7.06 1.47
CA THR A 133 -4.58 -7.44 0.83
C THR A 133 -3.75 -8.31 1.76
N HIS A 134 -3.19 -9.42 1.23
CA HIS A 134 -2.44 -10.45 1.95
C HIS A 134 -1.14 -10.79 1.18
N ASP A 135 -0.41 -9.77 0.76
CA ASP A 135 0.68 -9.92 -0.20
C ASP A 135 2.02 -10.36 0.42
N ASP A 136 2.24 -10.18 1.74
CA ASP A 136 3.48 -10.52 2.43
C ASP A 136 3.70 -12.03 2.56
N ILE A 137 4.69 -12.57 1.84
CA ILE A 137 4.99 -14.01 1.87
C ILE A 137 5.71 -14.47 3.15
N SER A 138 6.16 -13.56 4.01
CA SER A 138 6.81 -13.89 5.29
C SER A 138 5.81 -14.13 6.43
N GLY A 139 4.55 -13.79 6.25
CA GLY A 139 3.49 -13.79 7.27
C GLY A 139 2.82 -15.15 7.54
N GLY A 140 3.47 -16.28 7.25
CA GLY A 140 2.91 -17.59 7.56
C GLY A 140 2.43 -18.39 6.34
N SER A 141 2.05 -19.67 6.60
CA SER A 141 1.61 -20.60 5.55
C SER A 141 0.18 -20.34 5.08
N ASP A 142 -0.71 -19.87 5.98
CA ASP A 142 -2.07 -19.49 5.63
C ASP A 142 -2.05 -18.10 4.94
N PRO A 143 -2.58 -17.98 3.72
CA PRO A 143 -2.72 -16.67 3.07
C PRO A 143 -3.44 -15.61 3.91
N MET A 144 -4.41 -16.02 4.73
CA MET A 144 -5.19 -15.11 5.57
C MET A 144 -4.40 -14.49 6.72
N ASP A 145 -3.30 -15.13 7.14
CA ASP A 145 -2.41 -14.63 8.18
C ASP A 145 -1.33 -13.66 7.64
N ARG A 146 -1.22 -13.53 6.32
CA ARG A 146 -0.21 -12.67 5.69
C ARG A 146 -0.59 -11.21 5.81
N ARG A 147 0.40 -10.38 6.14
CA ARG A 147 0.22 -8.92 6.22
C ARG A 147 -0.01 -8.32 4.83
N GLY A 148 -0.69 -7.16 4.79
CA GLY A 148 -0.72 -6.28 3.63
C GLY A 148 0.49 -5.34 3.64
N LEU A 149 1.27 -5.34 2.55
CA LEU A 149 2.41 -4.46 2.32
C LEU A 149 2.18 -3.61 1.05
N VAL A 150 3.24 -3.28 0.29
CA VAL A 150 3.12 -2.42 -0.91
C VAL A 150 2.22 -2.99 -2.00
N GLY A 151 1.77 -4.24 -1.89
CA GLY A 151 0.79 -4.86 -2.79
C GLY A 151 -0.57 -4.14 -2.87
N PHE A 152 -0.88 -3.27 -1.91
CA PHE A 152 -2.06 -2.40 -2.00
C PHE A 152 -2.00 -1.47 -3.22
N LEU A 153 -0.82 -1.00 -3.63
CA LEU A 153 -0.66 0.01 -4.67
C LEU A 153 -1.25 -0.44 -6.03
N PRO A 154 -0.89 -1.63 -6.57
CA PRO A 154 -1.53 -2.10 -7.79
C PRO A 154 -3.03 -2.39 -7.62
N VAL A 155 -3.49 -2.80 -6.42
CA VAL A 155 -4.92 -2.99 -6.15
C VAL A 155 -5.67 -1.66 -6.23
N TYR A 156 -5.15 -0.58 -5.60
CA TYR A 156 -5.75 0.76 -5.71
C TYR A 156 -5.81 1.22 -7.17
N LYS A 157 -4.71 1.01 -7.92
CA LYS A 157 -4.60 1.46 -9.30
C LYS A 157 -5.58 0.77 -10.22
N VAL A 158 -5.67 -0.57 -10.20
CA VAL A 158 -6.57 -1.30 -11.12
C VAL A 158 -8.04 -1.12 -10.74
N ALA A 159 -8.36 -1.13 -9.42
CA ALA A 159 -9.73 -0.89 -8.97
C ALA A 159 -10.17 0.55 -9.22
N GLY A 160 -9.28 1.53 -8.99
CA GLY A 160 -9.54 2.95 -9.29
C GLY A 160 -9.79 3.21 -10.77
N ALA A 161 -8.96 2.62 -11.64
CA ALA A 161 -9.14 2.71 -13.09
C ALA A 161 -10.46 2.06 -13.56
N ALA A 162 -10.82 0.88 -13.01
CA ALA A 162 -12.09 0.23 -13.31
C ALA A 162 -13.29 1.11 -12.89
N ALA A 163 -13.23 1.70 -11.69
CA ALA A 163 -14.26 2.60 -11.20
C ALA A 163 -14.38 3.88 -12.05
N GLU A 164 -13.25 4.46 -12.51
CA GLU A 164 -13.28 5.63 -13.41
C GLU A 164 -13.88 5.28 -14.78
N ARG A 165 -13.69 4.06 -15.27
CA ARG A 165 -14.31 3.56 -16.51
C ARG A 165 -15.82 3.27 -16.35
N GLY A 166 -16.37 3.36 -15.12
CA GLY A 166 -17.78 3.13 -14.83
C GLY A 166 -18.15 1.67 -14.67
N HIS A 167 -17.20 0.81 -14.32
CA HIS A 167 -17.46 -0.57 -13.93
C HIS A 167 -18.35 -0.63 -12.68
N SER A 168 -19.19 -1.64 -12.58
CA SER A 168 -20.02 -1.93 -11.40
C SER A 168 -19.17 -2.27 -10.17
N LEU A 169 -19.78 -2.25 -8.99
CA LEU A 169 -19.12 -2.64 -7.75
C LEU A 169 -18.56 -4.08 -7.81
N ASP A 170 -19.33 -5.00 -8.43
CA ASP A 170 -18.88 -6.39 -8.60
C ASP A 170 -17.68 -6.52 -9.53
N GLU A 171 -17.65 -5.77 -10.62
CA GLU A 171 -16.50 -5.75 -11.53
C GLU A 171 -15.28 -5.09 -10.90
N CYS A 172 -15.43 -3.98 -10.18
CA CYS A 172 -14.35 -3.35 -9.43
C CYS A 172 -13.79 -4.31 -8.36
N MET A 173 -14.66 -5.01 -7.62
CA MET A 173 -14.27 -6.02 -6.64
C MET A 173 -13.52 -7.18 -7.32
N ALA A 174 -14.01 -7.68 -8.46
CA ALA A 174 -13.40 -8.80 -9.17
C ALA A 174 -11.96 -8.49 -9.63
N VAL A 175 -11.70 -7.28 -10.17
CA VAL A 175 -10.34 -6.89 -10.57
C VAL A 175 -9.43 -6.64 -9.36
N ALA A 176 -9.95 -6.08 -8.26
CA ALA A 176 -9.20 -5.89 -7.01
C ALA A 176 -8.76 -7.23 -6.42
N VAL A 177 -9.67 -8.19 -6.29
CA VAL A 177 -9.38 -9.54 -5.78
C VAL A 177 -8.41 -10.29 -6.70
N ARG A 178 -8.56 -10.15 -8.01
CA ARG A 178 -7.63 -10.78 -8.96
C ARG A 178 -6.23 -10.20 -8.85
N MET A 179 -6.11 -8.87 -8.74
CA MET A 179 -4.82 -8.21 -8.56
C MET A 179 -4.16 -8.63 -7.24
N GLU A 180 -4.92 -8.65 -6.14
CA GLU A 180 -4.46 -9.12 -4.83
C GLU A 180 -3.91 -10.56 -4.92
N LYS A 181 -4.69 -11.50 -5.47
CA LYS A 181 -4.28 -12.91 -5.63
C LYS A 181 -3.01 -13.08 -6.45
N ASN A 182 -2.78 -12.22 -7.42
CA ASN A 182 -1.61 -12.24 -8.30
C ASN A 182 -0.38 -11.56 -7.69
N THR A 183 -0.49 -10.91 -6.54
CA THR A 183 0.56 -10.07 -5.94
C THR A 183 1.27 -10.80 -4.79
N ARG A 184 2.60 -10.68 -4.74
CA ARG A 184 3.43 -11.13 -3.62
C ARG A 184 4.48 -10.09 -3.31
N THR A 185 4.68 -9.86 -2.03
CA THR A 185 5.66 -8.90 -1.49
C THR A 185 6.57 -9.57 -0.47
N LEU A 186 7.79 -9.13 -0.42
CA LEU A 186 8.77 -9.47 0.60
C LEU A 186 9.53 -8.20 0.99
N SER A 187 9.73 -8.00 2.27
CA SER A 187 10.48 -6.87 2.81
C SER A 187 11.89 -7.29 3.25
N VAL A 188 12.77 -6.32 3.36
CA VAL A 188 14.06 -6.43 4.04
C VAL A 188 14.35 -5.15 4.82
N ALA A 189 14.92 -5.28 6.02
CA ALA A 189 15.37 -4.16 6.84
C ALA A 189 16.85 -4.32 7.20
N THR A 190 17.58 -3.19 7.22
CA THR A 190 18.99 -3.11 7.64
C THR A 190 19.18 -2.14 8.83
N ARG A 191 18.19 -1.31 9.14
CA ARG A 191 18.18 -0.41 10.29
C ARG A 191 16.75 -0.08 10.68
N THR A 192 16.52 0.03 12.00
CA THR A 192 15.23 0.39 12.59
C THR A 192 14.83 1.83 12.28
N ALA A 193 13.52 2.09 12.39
CA ALA A 193 12.97 3.44 12.48
C ALA A 193 12.79 3.88 13.93
N THR A 194 12.61 5.19 14.12
CA THR A 194 12.31 5.79 15.41
C THR A 194 10.84 6.18 15.48
N HIS A 195 10.11 5.65 16.46
CA HIS A 195 8.71 6.04 16.68
C HIS A 195 8.63 7.54 17.03
N PRO A 196 7.96 8.37 16.22
CA PRO A 196 8.05 9.83 16.34
C PRO A 196 7.43 10.39 17.62
N SER A 197 6.48 9.69 18.26
CA SER A 197 5.88 10.15 19.51
C SER A 197 6.67 9.76 20.75
N THR A 198 7.40 8.63 20.74
CA THR A 198 8.12 8.11 21.92
C THR A 198 9.63 8.31 21.84
N GLY A 199 10.17 8.42 20.62
CA GLY A 199 11.62 8.46 20.40
C GLY A 199 12.31 7.10 20.53
N ALA A 200 11.55 6.02 20.74
CA ALA A 200 12.09 4.67 20.85
C ALA A 200 12.31 4.03 19.46
N PRO A 201 13.33 3.17 19.30
CA PRO A 201 13.44 2.33 18.11
C PRO A 201 12.25 1.35 18.04
N ILE A 202 11.84 0.98 16.82
CA ILE A 202 10.71 0.04 16.61
C ILE A 202 11.17 -1.40 16.83
N PHE A 203 12.42 -1.70 16.46
CA PHE A 203 13.08 -3.00 16.66
C PHE A 203 14.59 -2.80 16.84
N ASP A 204 15.31 -3.85 17.20
CA ASP A 204 16.77 -3.86 17.28
C ASP A 204 17.35 -4.74 16.15
N LEU A 205 18.44 -4.27 15.53
CA LEU A 205 19.20 -5.00 14.52
C LEU A 205 20.68 -4.63 14.64
N GLY A 206 21.58 -5.61 14.57
CA GLY A 206 23.03 -5.38 14.62
C GLY A 206 23.54 -4.59 13.42
N GLU A 207 24.71 -3.95 13.54
CA GLU A 207 25.29 -3.10 12.49
C GLU A 207 25.58 -3.85 11.19
N ASP A 208 25.96 -5.14 11.29
CA ASP A 208 26.28 -6.03 10.16
C ASP A 208 25.15 -7.01 9.85
N GLU A 209 23.94 -6.76 10.33
CA GLU A 209 22.79 -7.63 10.15
C GLU A 209 21.75 -7.03 9.22
N MET A 210 20.99 -7.92 8.59
CA MET A 210 19.73 -7.61 7.91
C MET A 210 18.69 -8.66 8.26
N GLU A 211 17.42 -8.30 8.13
CA GLU A 211 16.31 -9.24 8.33
C GLU A 211 15.36 -9.20 7.14
N ILE A 212 15.17 -10.36 6.50
CA ILE A 212 14.21 -10.54 5.41
C ILE A 212 12.85 -10.88 6.02
N GLY A 213 11.79 -10.23 5.50
CA GLY A 213 10.41 -10.44 5.96
C GLY A 213 10.04 -9.59 7.18
N MET A 214 10.86 -8.61 7.59
CA MET A 214 10.53 -7.68 8.67
C MET A 214 9.23 -6.93 8.35
N GLY A 215 8.28 -6.94 9.28
CA GLY A 215 7.04 -6.19 9.14
C GLY A 215 7.21 -4.68 9.28
N GLN A 216 6.19 -3.94 8.88
CA GLN A 216 6.21 -2.46 8.91
C GLN A 216 6.30 -1.89 10.33
N HIS A 217 5.81 -2.61 11.34
CA HIS A 217 5.84 -2.17 12.74
C HIS A 217 6.90 -2.94 13.56
N GLY A 218 7.87 -3.59 12.89
CA GLY A 218 8.92 -4.36 13.53
C GLY A 218 8.53 -5.80 13.88
N GLU A 219 7.44 -6.30 13.30
CA GLU A 219 7.10 -7.72 13.45
C GLU A 219 8.17 -8.59 12.81
N ALA A 220 8.60 -9.63 13.53
CA ALA A 220 9.68 -10.52 13.10
C ALA A 220 9.41 -11.14 11.72
N GLY A 221 10.47 -11.23 10.93
CA GLY A 221 10.47 -11.84 9.61
C GLY A 221 10.86 -13.32 9.63
N THR A 222 11.55 -13.74 8.57
CA THR A 222 12.03 -15.13 8.43
C THR A 222 13.33 -15.41 9.17
N GLY A 223 13.94 -14.39 9.75
CA GLY A 223 15.15 -14.45 10.56
C GLY A 223 16.24 -13.49 10.12
N ARG A 224 17.16 -13.22 11.04
CA ARG A 224 18.32 -12.35 10.86
C ARG A 224 19.43 -13.07 10.11
N MET A 225 20.17 -12.33 9.32
CA MET A 225 21.34 -12.81 8.60
C MET A 225 22.37 -11.70 8.44
N GLN A 226 23.59 -12.06 8.07
CA GLN A 226 24.65 -11.10 7.75
C GLN A 226 24.22 -10.24 6.56
N LEU A 227 24.55 -8.95 6.63
CA LEU A 227 24.32 -8.00 5.54
C LEU A 227 24.93 -8.52 4.23
N GLN A 228 24.12 -8.56 3.19
CA GLN A 228 24.51 -9.01 1.86
C GLN A 228 24.67 -7.83 0.89
N SER A 229 25.34 -8.08 -0.24
CA SER A 229 25.36 -7.12 -1.34
C SER A 229 23.94 -6.90 -1.92
N ALA A 230 23.71 -5.76 -2.56
CA ALA A 230 22.44 -5.46 -3.23
C ALA A 230 22.04 -6.55 -4.25
N ASP A 231 23.01 -7.05 -5.05
CA ASP A 231 22.75 -8.08 -6.05
C ASP A 231 22.34 -9.42 -5.38
N ARG A 232 22.98 -9.80 -4.27
CA ARG A 232 22.63 -11.03 -3.55
C ARG A 232 21.30 -10.93 -2.84
N THR A 233 21.02 -9.77 -2.22
CA THR A 233 19.73 -9.50 -1.58
C THR A 233 18.59 -9.55 -2.61
N ALA A 234 18.76 -8.88 -3.76
CA ALA A 234 17.78 -8.91 -4.84
C ALA A 234 17.53 -10.33 -5.37
N GLU A 235 18.59 -11.12 -5.54
CA GLU A 235 18.50 -12.50 -6.02
C GLU A 235 17.73 -13.40 -5.04
N VAL A 236 18.06 -13.35 -3.75
CA VAL A 236 17.38 -14.12 -2.71
C VAL A 236 15.89 -13.77 -2.65
N MET A 237 15.56 -12.48 -2.52
CA MET A 237 14.19 -12.03 -2.41
C MET A 237 13.36 -12.35 -3.66
N LEU A 238 13.91 -12.08 -4.85
CA LEU A 238 13.19 -12.36 -6.10
C LEU A 238 12.92 -13.84 -6.29
N ASN A 239 13.89 -14.72 -6.01
CA ASN A 239 13.67 -16.17 -6.12
C ASN A 239 12.58 -16.64 -5.16
N MET A 240 12.57 -16.19 -3.90
CA MET A 240 11.51 -16.50 -2.94
C MET A 240 10.12 -16.07 -3.46
N LEU A 241 10.02 -14.87 -4.04
CA LEU A 241 8.78 -14.35 -4.60
C LEU A 241 8.31 -15.15 -5.83
N LEU A 242 9.23 -15.47 -6.76
CA LEU A 242 8.94 -16.24 -7.97
C LEU A 242 8.47 -17.66 -7.64
N ASP A 243 9.15 -18.32 -6.69
CA ASP A 243 8.80 -19.66 -6.23
C ASP A 243 7.42 -19.67 -5.55
N HIS A 244 7.17 -18.67 -4.69
CA HIS A 244 5.90 -18.55 -3.97
C HIS A 244 4.71 -18.26 -4.91
N LEU A 245 4.91 -17.45 -5.94
CA LEU A 245 3.89 -17.17 -6.96
C LEU A 245 3.85 -18.24 -8.06
N THR A 246 4.84 -19.16 -8.10
CA THR A 246 4.96 -20.20 -9.13
C THR A 246 4.98 -19.61 -10.54
N VAL A 247 5.91 -18.67 -10.77
CA VAL A 247 5.99 -17.92 -12.04
C VAL A 247 6.70 -18.77 -13.10
N ALA A 248 6.08 -18.93 -14.26
CA ALA A 248 6.63 -19.66 -15.39
C ALA A 248 7.35 -18.75 -16.40
N LYS A 249 8.23 -19.36 -17.21
CA LYS A 249 8.85 -18.67 -18.35
C LYS A 249 7.78 -18.13 -19.31
N GLY A 250 7.96 -16.89 -19.78
CA GLY A 250 7.05 -16.23 -20.70
C GLY A 250 5.93 -15.44 -20.02
N GLU A 251 5.71 -15.62 -18.71
CA GLU A 251 4.73 -14.80 -17.98
C GLU A 251 5.16 -13.33 -17.88
N GLU A 252 4.18 -12.46 -17.70
CA GLU A 252 4.35 -11.02 -17.58
C GLU A 252 4.20 -10.57 -16.14
N LEU A 253 5.17 -9.78 -15.64
CA LEU A 253 5.15 -9.26 -14.29
C LEU A 253 5.15 -7.74 -14.24
N LEU A 254 4.43 -7.19 -13.27
CA LEU A 254 4.69 -5.90 -12.66
C LEU A 254 5.69 -6.12 -11.51
N VAL A 255 6.72 -5.28 -11.43
CA VAL A 255 7.68 -5.27 -10.32
C VAL A 255 7.67 -3.90 -9.65
N ILE A 256 7.55 -3.88 -8.33
CA ILE A 256 7.71 -2.66 -7.52
C ILE A 256 8.89 -2.87 -6.56
N VAL A 257 9.82 -1.90 -6.52
CA VAL A 257 10.84 -1.78 -5.47
C VAL A 257 10.52 -0.53 -4.68
N ASN A 258 10.03 -0.73 -3.47
CA ASN A 258 9.53 0.30 -2.57
C ASN A 258 10.52 0.54 -1.43
N GLY A 259 11.07 1.74 -1.33
CA GLY A 259 11.92 2.15 -0.20
C GLY A 259 11.12 2.28 1.09
N ALA A 260 11.76 1.93 2.22
CA ALA A 260 11.13 1.98 3.54
C ALA A 260 11.29 3.35 4.25
N GLY A 261 11.95 4.34 3.61
CA GLY A 261 12.07 5.73 4.09
C GLY A 261 13.50 6.27 4.16
N ALA A 262 14.51 5.43 4.38
CA ALA A 262 15.91 5.86 4.43
C ALA A 262 16.81 5.24 3.34
N THR A 263 16.33 4.26 2.62
CA THR A 263 17.05 3.67 1.48
C THR A 263 16.92 4.58 0.27
N THR A 264 18.03 5.05 -0.24
CA THR A 264 18.05 6.05 -1.31
C THR A 264 17.56 5.51 -2.64
N LEU A 265 17.04 6.39 -3.51
CA LEU A 265 16.64 6.00 -4.86
C LEU A 265 17.79 5.35 -5.64
N MET A 266 19.05 5.78 -5.40
CA MET A 266 20.23 5.16 -5.99
C MET A 266 20.32 3.67 -5.62
N GLU A 267 20.16 3.32 -4.34
CA GLU A 267 20.21 1.94 -3.86
C GLU A 267 19.03 1.11 -4.41
N LEU A 268 17.83 1.67 -4.42
CA LEU A 268 16.64 1.02 -4.97
C LEU A 268 16.82 0.70 -6.47
N LEU A 269 17.42 1.60 -7.24
CA LEU A 269 17.72 1.40 -8.67
C LEU A 269 18.81 0.34 -8.88
N ILE A 270 19.80 0.25 -8.00
CA ILE A 270 20.83 -0.82 -8.03
C ILE A 270 20.17 -2.19 -7.81
N VAL A 271 19.27 -2.30 -6.82
CA VAL A 271 18.47 -3.51 -6.57
C VAL A 271 17.61 -3.84 -7.79
N PHE A 272 16.84 -2.88 -8.30
CA PHE A 272 15.97 -3.07 -9.46
C PHE A 272 16.72 -3.53 -10.71
N ARG A 273 17.90 -2.96 -10.98
CA ARG A 273 18.80 -3.41 -12.07
C ARG A 273 19.02 -4.93 -12.00
N ARG A 274 19.34 -5.46 -10.81
CA ARG A 274 19.59 -6.89 -10.65
C ARG A 274 18.32 -7.72 -10.84
N VAL A 275 17.19 -7.25 -10.34
CA VAL A 275 15.87 -7.88 -10.56
C VAL A 275 15.58 -8.03 -12.05
N ALA A 276 15.74 -6.96 -12.84
CA ALA A 276 15.49 -6.98 -14.27
C ALA A 276 16.40 -7.99 -15.00
N GLN A 277 17.70 -8.05 -14.67
CA GLN A 277 18.65 -9.02 -15.24
C GLN A 277 18.24 -10.47 -14.94
N ILE A 278 17.79 -10.76 -13.72
CA ILE A 278 17.37 -12.11 -13.35
C ILE A 278 16.10 -12.51 -14.11
N LEU A 279 15.10 -11.63 -14.20
CA LEU A 279 13.88 -11.89 -14.96
C LEU A 279 14.19 -12.17 -16.44
N GLU A 280 15.01 -11.36 -17.06
CA GLU A 280 15.48 -11.57 -18.44
C GLU A 280 16.15 -12.93 -18.61
N SER A 281 17.09 -13.29 -17.72
CA SER A 281 17.80 -14.59 -17.77
C SER A 281 16.89 -15.79 -17.61
N LYS A 282 15.78 -15.64 -16.87
CA LYS A 282 14.74 -16.66 -16.68
C LYS A 282 13.69 -16.67 -17.81
N GLY A 283 13.75 -15.71 -18.73
CA GLY A 283 12.78 -15.54 -19.82
C GLY A 283 11.39 -15.14 -19.31
N ILE A 284 11.33 -14.42 -18.19
CA ILE A 284 10.13 -13.81 -17.61
C ILE A 284 10.06 -12.36 -18.10
N ARG A 285 8.90 -11.90 -18.56
CA ARG A 285 8.76 -10.56 -19.13
C ARG A 285 8.45 -9.53 -18.04
N LEU A 286 9.27 -8.49 -17.94
CA LEU A 286 8.98 -7.31 -17.13
C LEU A 286 8.00 -6.42 -17.90
N ALA A 287 6.70 -6.57 -17.62
CA ALA A 287 5.66 -5.80 -18.31
C ALA A 287 5.62 -4.34 -17.85
N ARG A 288 5.68 -4.13 -16.53
CA ARG A 288 5.68 -2.79 -15.91
C ARG A 288 6.55 -2.77 -14.66
N SER A 289 6.97 -1.57 -14.26
CA SER A 289 7.74 -1.40 -13.02
C SER A 289 7.48 -0.05 -12.37
N ALA A 290 7.71 0.00 -11.05
CA ALA A 290 7.80 1.24 -10.29
C ALA A 290 8.92 1.13 -9.25
N VAL A 291 9.71 2.19 -9.09
CA VAL A 291 10.80 2.27 -8.11
C VAL A 291 10.69 3.59 -7.38
N GLY A 292 10.58 3.56 -6.06
CA GLY A 292 10.43 4.76 -5.26
C GLY A 292 9.93 4.45 -3.87
N GLU A 293 9.39 5.47 -3.19
CA GLU A 293 8.76 5.33 -1.88
C GLU A 293 7.24 5.46 -2.05
N PHE A 294 6.51 4.37 -1.79
CA PHE A 294 5.05 4.30 -1.87
C PHE A 294 4.41 4.03 -0.52
N ILE A 295 5.12 3.28 0.34
CA ILE A 295 4.78 3.09 1.74
C ILE A 295 6.07 2.95 2.53
N THR A 296 6.21 3.76 3.58
CA THR A 296 7.43 3.83 4.39
C THR A 296 7.18 3.39 5.83
N THR A 297 8.21 3.32 6.62
CA THR A 297 8.15 3.23 8.08
C THR A 297 9.10 4.28 8.64
N GLN A 298 8.68 5.55 8.57
CA GLN A 298 9.51 6.69 8.93
C GLN A 298 10.89 6.62 8.22
N GLU A 299 12.00 6.65 8.99
CA GLU A 299 13.37 6.54 8.49
C GLU A 299 13.95 5.12 8.56
N GLN A 300 13.15 4.07 8.46
CA GLN A 300 13.65 2.70 8.35
C GLN A 300 14.55 2.53 7.11
N ALA A 301 15.73 1.97 7.29
CA ALA A 301 16.54 1.56 6.16
C ALA A 301 16.16 0.13 5.73
N GLY A 302 15.83 -0.02 4.47
CA GLY A 302 15.35 -1.26 3.88
C GLY A 302 14.44 -0.97 2.68
N PHE A 303 13.86 -2.03 2.13
CA PHE A 303 12.91 -1.91 1.03
C PHE A 303 11.95 -3.10 0.99
N GLN A 304 10.87 -2.94 0.25
CA GLN A 304 9.95 -4.02 -0.11
C GLN A 304 10.11 -4.30 -1.61
N MET A 305 10.19 -5.57 -1.96
CA MET A 305 10.12 -6.03 -3.35
C MET A 305 8.78 -6.71 -3.57
N MET A 306 8.04 -6.24 -4.55
CA MET A 306 6.74 -6.78 -4.93
C MET A 306 6.79 -7.25 -6.37
N ILE A 307 6.23 -8.42 -6.63
CA ILE A 307 5.94 -8.90 -7.97
C ILE A 307 4.45 -9.18 -8.10
N ALA A 308 3.90 -8.92 -9.27
CA ALA A 308 2.52 -9.30 -9.56
C ALA A 308 2.39 -9.83 -10.98
N ARG A 309 1.67 -10.96 -11.12
CA ARG A 309 1.34 -11.53 -12.44
C ARG A 309 0.34 -10.63 -13.15
N MET A 310 0.65 -10.27 -14.38
CA MET A 310 -0.17 -9.38 -15.20
C MET A 310 -0.77 -10.15 -16.39
N ASP A 311 -2.00 -9.84 -16.71
CA ASP A 311 -2.63 -10.14 -17.99
C ASP A 311 -2.95 -8.82 -18.71
N GLN A 312 -3.40 -8.87 -19.95
CA GLN A 312 -3.67 -7.68 -20.75
C GLN A 312 -4.67 -6.72 -20.07
N GLN A 313 -5.72 -7.24 -19.43
CA GLN A 313 -6.70 -6.40 -18.73
C GLN A 313 -6.09 -5.69 -17.53
N LEU A 314 -5.25 -6.35 -16.73
CA LEU A 314 -4.55 -5.74 -15.60
C LEU A 314 -3.52 -4.71 -16.08
N ILE A 315 -2.84 -4.97 -17.21
CA ILE A 315 -1.94 -4.00 -17.85
C ILE A 315 -2.72 -2.76 -18.29
N ASP A 316 -3.84 -2.93 -18.98
CA ASP A 316 -4.68 -1.82 -19.44
C ASP A 316 -5.25 -0.96 -18.30
N LEU A 317 -5.55 -1.59 -17.16
CA LEU A 317 -6.00 -0.88 -15.94
C LEU A 317 -4.84 -0.23 -15.20
N TRP A 318 -3.67 -0.86 -15.18
CA TRP A 318 -2.45 -0.25 -14.62
C TRP A 318 -2.03 0.96 -15.42
N ASP A 319 -2.07 0.90 -16.75
CA ASP A 319 -1.67 1.98 -17.66
C ASP A 319 -2.71 3.12 -17.77
N ALA A 320 -3.91 2.94 -17.23
CA ALA A 320 -4.94 3.97 -17.24
C ALA A 320 -4.51 5.24 -16.49
N PRO A 321 -4.98 6.43 -16.86
CA PRO A 321 -4.60 7.67 -16.21
C PRO A 321 -4.86 7.68 -14.70
N ALA A 322 -3.97 8.32 -13.94
CA ALA A 322 -4.11 8.58 -12.51
C ALA A 322 -3.49 9.93 -12.15
N ASN A 323 -4.12 10.65 -11.22
CA ASN A 323 -3.65 11.95 -10.77
C ASN A 323 -3.90 12.12 -9.27
N THR A 324 -2.95 11.59 -8.48
CA THR A 324 -2.94 11.71 -7.01
C THR A 324 -1.72 12.52 -6.55
N PRO A 325 -1.59 12.90 -5.28
CA PRO A 325 -0.39 13.56 -4.77
C PRO A 325 0.92 12.85 -5.13
N TYR A 326 0.98 11.54 -4.99
CA TYR A 326 2.22 10.77 -5.12
C TYR A 326 2.19 9.66 -6.19
N PHE A 327 1.15 9.64 -7.02
CA PHE A 327 1.10 8.77 -8.21
C PHE A 327 0.43 9.52 -9.36
N VAL A 328 1.22 9.82 -10.40
CA VAL A 328 0.74 10.51 -11.60
C VAL A 328 1.10 9.69 -12.81
N GLN A 329 0.09 9.39 -13.63
CA GLN A 329 0.21 8.67 -14.88
C GLN A 329 -0.72 9.30 -15.91
N ALA A 330 -0.18 9.67 -17.08
CA ALA A 330 -0.93 10.33 -18.16
C ALA A 330 -1.76 9.34 -18.97
#